data_d52103c7ec0e574cf1fdfc796454a2d7
#
_entry.id   d52103c7ec0e574cf1fdfc796454a2d7
#
_cell.length_a   1.000
_cell.length_b   1.000
_cell.length_c   1.000
_cell.angle_alpha   90.00
_cell.angle_beta   90.00
_cell.angle_gamma   90.00
#
_symmetry.space_group_name_H-M   'P 1'
#
loop_
_entity.id
_entity.type
_entity.pdbx_description
1 polymer ?
#
loop_
_entity_poly.entity_id
_entity_poly.type
_entity_poly.pdbx_seq_one_letter_code
_entity_poly.pdbx_strand_id
1 'polypeptide(L)'
;MKNKFILDQFNNPIVLHQESNFTKMRKAGILASKVLDNIEPFVKEGITTEDLDKICHDYILDNNAIPAPLNYKGFPKSICTSVNHVVCHGIPGKKKLRDGDVLNIDITVILDGWHGDTSRMFSIGKQSLK
;
A
#
# COMPACT_ATOMS: atom_id res chain seq x y z
N MET A 1 5.16 12.03 27.74
CA MET A 1 5.43 10.75 28.45
C MET A 1 6.69 10.13 27.89
N LYS A 2 7.56 9.65 28.75
CA LYS A 2 8.76 8.93 28.29
C LYS A 2 8.32 7.60 27.70
N ASN A 3 8.76 7.30 26.48
CA ASN A 3 8.54 5.99 25.86
C ASN A 3 9.17 4.90 26.73
N LYS A 4 8.40 3.88 27.07
CA LYS A 4 8.95 2.68 27.70
C LYS A 4 9.69 1.90 26.62
N PHE A 5 10.82 1.31 26.98
CA PHE A 5 11.58 0.44 26.08
C PHE A 5 12.15 -0.74 26.86
N ILE A 6 12.46 -1.81 26.16
CA ILE A 6 13.24 -2.95 26.62
C ILE A 6 14.49 -3.06 25.75
N LEU A 7 15.49 -3.79 26.21
CA LEU A 7 16.67 -4.08 25.39
C LEU A 7 16.53 -5.46 24.76
N ASP A 8 16.94 -5.59 23.51
CA ASP A 8 17.09 -6.89 22.85
C ASP A 8 18.38 -7.62 23.34
N GLN A 9 18.66 -8.81 22.82
CA GLN A 9 19.84 -9.59 23.15
C GLN A 9 21.18 -8.93 22.76
N PHE A 10 21.13 -7.86 21.94
CA PHE A 10 22.30 -7.08 21.50
C PHE A 10 22.36 -5.69 22.14
N ASN A 11 21.59 -5.45 23.21
CA ASN A 11 21.44 -4.15 23.89
C ASN A 11 20.87 -3.01 23.03
N ASN A 12 20.14 -3.31 21.95
CA ASN A 12 19.42 -2.29 21.20
C ASN A 12 18.07 -1.99 21.86
N PRO A 13 17.64 -0.71 21.91
CA PRO A 13 16.36 -0.35 22.49
C PRO A 13 15.20 -0.74 21.58
N ILE A 14 14.25 -1.50 22.12
CA ILE A 14 12.95 -1.79 21.49
C ILE A 14 11.89 -0.94 22.19
N VAL A 15 11.27 -0.04 21.44
CA VAL A 15 10.22 0.83 21.97
C VAL A 15 8.95 0.04 22.22
N LEU A 16 8.42 0.14 23.45
CA LEU A 16 7.14 -0.44 23.81
C LEU A 16 6.03 0.59 23.55
N HIS A 17 5.21 0.33 22.55
CA HIS A 17 4.08 1.17 22.22
C HIS A 17 2.97 1.07 23.27
N GLN A 18 2.29 2.18 23.52
CA GLN A 18 1.16 2.30 24.43
C GLN A 18 -0.16 2.38 23.65
N GLU A 19 -1.27 2.33 24.33
CA GLU A 19 -2.61 2.33 23.72
C GLU A 19 -2.89 3.57 22.86
N SER A 20 -2.37 4.73 23.24
CA SER A 20 -2.41 5.95 22.43
C SER A 20 -1.69 5.81 21.09
N ASN A 21 -0.60 5.03 21.06
CA ASN A 21 0.14 4.71 19.84
C ASN A 21 -0.66 3.73 18.95
N PHE A 22 -1.30 2.74 19.56
CA PHE A 22 -2.15 1.79 18.82
C PHE A 22 -3.31 2.48 18.11
N THR A 23 -3.92 3.48 18.74
CA THR A 23 -4.97 4.28 18.13
C THR A 23 -4.48 5.00 16.86
N LYS A 24 -3.28 5.57 16.90
CA LYS A 24 -2.65 6.23 15.74
C LYS A 24 -2.33 5.23 14.65
N MET A 25 -1.78 4.08 14.99
CA MET A 25 -1.46 3.02 14.05
C MET A 25 -2.74 2.45 13.39
N ARG A 26 -3.82 2.29 14.15
CA ARG A 26 -5.12 1.89 13.58
C ARG A 26 -5.64 2.90 12.55
N LYS A 27 -5.50 4.20 12.80
CA LYS A 27 -5.89 5.24 11.84
C LYS A 27 -5.12 5.11 10.53
N ALA A 28 -3.82 4.87 10.58
CA ALA A 28 -3.01 4.63 9.39
C ALA A 28 -3.45 3.35 8.65
N GLY A 29 -3.70 2.27 9.37
CA GLY A 29 -4.19 1.01 8.80
C GLY A 29 -5.57 1.15 8.15
N ILE A 30 -6.49 1.87 8.80
CA ILE A 30 -7.82 2.18 8.24
C ILE A 30 -7.69 2.98 6.95
N LEU A 31 -6.80 3.98 6.91
CA LEU A 31 -6.58 4.75 5.69
C LEU A 31 -6.03 3.87 4.57
N ALA A 32 -5.05 3.01 4.83
CA ALA A 32 -4.53 2.08 3.83
C ALA A 32 -5.63 1.18 3.26
N SER A 33 -6.52 0.65 4.10
CA SER A 33 -7.69 -0.12 3.66
C SER A 33 -8.65 0.71 2.79
N LYS A 34 -8.89 1.97 3.16
CA LYS A 34 -9.75 2.87 2.38
C LYS A 34 -9.16 3.21 1.01
N VAL A 35 -7.84 3.27 0.87
CA VAL A 35 -7.19 3.43 -0.45
C VAL A 35 -7.54 2.27 -1.35
N LEU A 36 -7.52 1.03 -0.84
CA LEU A 36 -7.92 -0.16 -1.59
C LEU A 36 -9.40 -0.14 -1.97
N ASP A 37 -10.28 0.27 -1.05
CA ASP A 37 -11.72 0.41 -1.35
C ASP A 37 -11.96 1.47 -2.43
N ASN A 38 -11.25 2.59 -2.36
CA ASN A 38 -11.36 3.68 -3.33
C ASN A 38 -10.91 3.27 -4.74
N ILE A 39 -9.85 2.47 -4.85
CA ILE A 39 -9.31 2.07 -6.15
C ILE A 39 -10.12 0.96 -6.82
N GLU A 40 -10.82 0.14 -6.07
CA GLU A 40 -11.52 -1.06 -6.56
C GLU A 40 -12.40 -0.81 -7.80
N PRO A 41 -13.25 0.25 -7.85
CA PRO A 41 -14.09 0.51 -9.03
C PRO A 41 -13.31 0.82 -10.32
N PHE A 42 -12.04 1.22 -10.20
CA PHE A 42 -11.17 1.57 -11.32
C PHE A 42 -10.37 0.38 -11.85
N VAL A 43 -10.29 -0.71 -11.07
CA VAL A 43 -9.51 -1.90 -11.41
C VAL A 43 -10.30 -2.74 -12.41
N LYS A 44 -10.09 -2.48 -13.70
CA LYS A 44 -10.78 -3.14 -14.80
C LYS A 44 -9.91 -3.20 -16.04
N GLU A 45 -10.35 -3.99 -17.00
CA GLU A 45 -9.67 -4.11 -18.29
C GLU A 45 -9.47 -2.73 -18.95
N GLY A 46 -8.29 -2.53 -19.52
CA GLY A 46 -7.92 -1.34 -20.28
C GLY A 46 -7.26 -0.22 -19.47
N ILE A 47 -7.37 -0.21 -18.14
CA ILE A 47 -6.65 0.78 -17.32
C ILE A 47 -5.17 0.43 -17.24
N THR A 48 -4.30 1.44 -17.16
CA THR A 48 -2.87 1.21 -16.90
C THR A 48 -2.59 1.14 -15.41
N THR A 49 -1.53 0.43 -15.02
CA THR A 49 -1.11 0.41 -13.61
C THR A 49 -0.61 1.78 -13.14
N GLU A 50 -0.13 2.61 -14.05
CA GLU A 50 0.25 4.02 -13.77
C GLU A 50 -0.97 4.89 -13.44
N ASP A 51 -2.11 4.69 -14.12
CA ASP A 51 -3.36 5.39 -13.78
C ASP A 51 -3.84 4.99 -12.39
N LEU A 52 -3.73 3.70 -12.03
CA LEU A 52 -4.06 3.23 -10.68
C LEU A 52 -3.15 3.87 -9.63
N ASP A 53 -1.85 3.97 -9.91
CA ASP A 53 -0.90 4.66 -9.05
C ASP A 53 -1.30 6.12 -8.81
N LYS A 54 -1.63 6.84 -9.88
CA LYS A 54 -2.06 8.24 -9.78
C LYS A 54 -3.30 8.41 -8.92
N ILE A 55 -4.32 7.59 -9.13
CA ILE A 55 -5.55 7.64 -8.34
C ILE A 55 -5.26 7.38 -6.85
N CYS A 56 -4.47 6.38 -6.53
CA CYS A 56 -4.07 6.08 -5.16
C CYS A 56 -3.22 7.21 -4.56
N HIS A 57 -2.25 7.73 -5.31
CA HIS A 57 -1.42 8.84 -4.90
C HIS A 57 -2.26 10.06 -4.49
N ASP A 58 -3.15 10.50 -5.37
CA ASP A 58 -3.99 11.66 -5.13
C ASP A 58 -4.89 11.43 -3.89
N TYR A 59 -5.50 10.26 -3.75
CA TYR A 59 -6.32 9.92 -2.60
C TYR A 59 -5.54 9.92 -1.28
N ILE A 60 -4.32 9.40 -1.28
CA ILE A 60 -3.45 9.40 -0.09
C ILE A 60 -3.12 10.83 0.34
N LEU A 61 -2.71 11.68 -0.61
CA LEU A 61 -2.40 13.09 -0.32
C LEU A 61 -3.63 13.86 0.16
N ASP A 62 -4.79 13.64 -0.43
CA ASP A 62 -6.06 14.29 -0.04
C ASP A 62 -6.49 13.92 1.40
N ASN A 63 -6.02 12.80 1.92
CA ASN A 63 -6.24 12.36 3.29
C ASN A 63 -5.09 12.75 4.25
N ASN A 64 -4.26 13.72 3.88
CA ASN A 64 -3.14 14.24 4.66
C ASN A 64 -2.11 13.17 5.05
N ALA A 65 -1.94 12.18 4.21
CA ALA A 65 -0.97 11.10 4.37
C ALA A 65 0.10 11.15 3.27
N ILE A 66 1.14 10.35 3.42
CA ILE A 66 2.25 10.24 2.48
C ILE A 66 2.29 8.79 1.97
N PRO A 67 2.42 8.56 0.64
CA PRO A 67 2.67 7.22 0.12
C PRO A 67 4.10 6.78 0.48
N ALA A 68 4.24 5.76 1.32
CA ALA A 68 5.54 5.33 1.83
C ALA A 68 6.51 4.80 0.76
N PRO A 69 6.06 4.10 -0.30
CA PRO A 69 6.98 3.59 -1.33
C PRO A 69 7.68 4.70 -2.12
N LEU A 70 7.01 5.83 -2.32
CA LEU A 70 7.55 6.92 -3.17
C LEU A 70 8.88 7.44 -2.62
N ASN A 71 9.91 7.39 -3.45
CA ASN A 71 11.29 7.78 -3.13
C ASN A 71 12.00 6.88 -2.08
N TYR A 72 11.35 5.81 -1.60
CA TYR A 72 12.02 4.86 -0.73
C TYR A 72 13.05 4.05 -1.53
N LYS A 73 14.32 4.23 -1.20
CA LYS A 73 15.46 3.58 -1.91
C LYS A 73 15.36 3.70 -3.44
N GLY A 74 14.88 4.86 -3.92
CA GLY A 74 14.74 5.16 -5.34
C GLY A 74 13.47 4.58 -6.00
N PHE A 75 12.51 4.03 -5.25
CA PHE A 75 11.25 3.56 -5.82
C PHE A 75 10.46 4.74 -6.41
N PRO A 76 10.05 4.69 -7.70
CA PRO A 76 9.59 5.90 -8.42
C PRO A 76 8.09 6.16 -8.32
N LYS A 77 7.31 5.30 -7.65
CA LYS A 77 5.86 5.32 -7.62
C LYS A 77 5.30 5.24 -6.19
N SER A 78 4.01 5.48 -6.04
CA SER A 78 3.34 5.60 -4.74
C SER A 78 2.78 4.28 -4.22
N ILE A 79 2.52 3.33 -5.10
CA ILE A 79 2.01 1.99 -4.80
C ILE A 79 2.83 0.93 -5.53
N CYS A 80 2.68 -0.33 -5.12
CA CYS A 80 3.19 -1.45 -5.89
C CYS A 80 2.02 -2.15 -6.61
N THR A 81 2.22 -2.46 -7.90
CA THR A 81 1.26 -3.17 -8.74
C THR A 81 1.92 -4.40 -9.33
N SER A 82 1.60 -5.57 -8.82
CA SER A 82 2.21 -6.83 -9.24
C SER A 82 1.22 -7.66 -10.04
N VAL A 83 1.49 -7.78 -11.35
CA VAL A 83 0.59 -8.41 -12.32
C VAL A 83 1.08 -9.82 -12.63
N ASN A 84 0.19 -10.81 -12.53
CA ASN A 84 0.41 -12.21 -12.89
C ASN A 84 1.63 -12.82 -12.18
N HIS A 85 2.70 -13.12 -12.93
CA HIS A 85 3.92 -13.77 -12.42
C HIS A 85 4.81 -12.86 -11.55
N VAL A 86 4.55 -11.55 -11.51
CA VAL A 86 5.27 -10.63 -10.63
C VAL A 86 4.80 -10.85 -9.19
N VAL A 87 5.70 -11.33 -8.34
CA VAL A 87 5.35 -11.74 -6.97
C VAL A 87 5.06 -10.53 -6.06
N CYS A 88 5.95 -9.53 -6.11
CA CYS A 88 5.83 -8.31 -5.29
C CYS A 88 6.62 -7.16 -5.92
N HIS A 89 6.40 -5.95 -5.38
CA HIS A 89 7.11 -4.72 -5.74
C HIS A 89 7.08 -4.37 -7.23
N GLY A 90 6.02 -4.78 -7.95
CA GLY A 90 5.81 -4.37 -9.33
C GLY A 90 5.70 -2.84 -9.41
N ILE A 91 6.41 -2.25 -10.37
CA ILE A 91 6.43 -0.79 -10.57
C ILE A 91 5.29 -0.41 -11.50
N PRO A 92 4.36 0.47 -11.08
CA PRO A 92 3.32 1.02 -11.95
C PRO A 92 3.88 1.63 -13.23
N GLY A 93 3.27 1.30 -14.35
CA GLY A 93 3.71 1.72 -15.67
C GLY A 93 2.59 1.74 -16.70
N LYS A 94 2.97 1.77 -17.96
CA LYS A 94 2.05 1.89 -19.11
C LYS A 94 1.33 0.57 -19.47
N LYS A 95 1.57 -0.50 -18.72
CA LYS A 95 0.89 -1.78 -18.93
C LYS A 95 -0.60 -1.62 -18.69
N LYS A 96 -1.40 -1.95 -19.69
CA LYS A 96 -2.86 -2.04 -19.57
C LYS A 96 -3.26 -3.40 -19.00
N LEU A 97 -4.19 -3.39 -18.08
CA LEU A 97 -4.79 -4.61 -17.57
C LEU A 97 -5.66 -5.27 -18.64
N ARG A 98 -5.60 -6.58 -18.72
CA ARG A 98 -6.32 -7.41 -19.70
C ARG A 98 -7.26 -8.37 -19.00
N ASP A 99 -8.29 -8.80 -19.73
CA ASP A 99 -9.13 -9.92 -19.29
C ASP A 99 -8.28 -11.14 -18.93
N GLY A 100 -8.53 -11.72 -17.77
CA GLY A 100 -7.77 -12.85 -17.23
C GLY A 100 -6.57 -12.48 -16.35
N ASP A 101 -6.16 -11.21 -16.30
CA ASP A 101 -5.07 -10.78 -15.41
C ASP A 101 -5.45 -10.90 -13.93
N VAL A 102 -4.44 -11.22 -13.12
CA VAL A 102 -4.50 -11.16 -11.66
C VAL A 102 -3.54 -10.08 -11.20
N LEU A 103 -4.01 -9.18 -10.36
CA LEU A 103 -3.26 -8.01 -9.90
C LEU A 103 -3.23 -7.96 -8.38
N ASN A 104 -2.05 -7.83 -7.79
CA ASN A 104 -1.89 -7.40 -6.41
C ASN A 104 -1.63 -5.89 -6.38
N ILE A 105 -2.41 -5.16 -5.61
CA ILE A 105 -2.14 -3.76 -5.25
C ILE A 105 -1.72 -3.73 -3.80
N ASP A 106 -0.53 -3.21 -3.56
CA ASP A 106 0.09 -3.10 -2.23
C ASP A 106 0.23 -1.64 -1.85
N ILE A 107 -0.39 -1.29 -0.72
CA ILE A 107 -0.52 0.08 -0.22
C ILE A 107 0.21 0.21 1.10
N THR A 108 1.10 1.18 1.19
CA THR A 108 1.66 1.62 2.46
C THR A 108 1.54 3.13 2.57
N VAL A 109 0.84 3.59 3.58
CA VAL A 109 0.67 5.02 3.88
C VAL A 109 1.39 5.40 5.16
N ILE A 110 1.82 6.64 5.24
CA ILE A 110 2.34 7.25 6.48
C ILE A 110 1.36 8.34 6.89
N LEU A 111 0.70 8.16 8.01
CA LEU A 111 -0.24 9.12 8.59
C LEU A 111 0.25 9.51 9.98
N ASP A 112 0.51 10.81 10.18
CA ASP A 112 1.07 11.33 11.44
C ASP A 112 2.32 10.57 11.93
N GLY A 113 3.17 10.15 10.99
CA GLY A 113 4.38 9.38 11.27
C GLY A 113 4.17 7.87 11.49
N TRP A 114 2.93 7.36 11.40
CA TRP A 114 2.59 5.96 11.58
C TRP A 114 2.31 5.29 10.24
N HIS A 115 2.89 4.09 10.03
CA HIS A 115 2.69 3.32 8.81
C HIS A 115 1.44 2.44 8.91
N GLY A 116 0.63 2.46 7.84
CA GLY A 116 -0.43 1.50 7.59
C GLY A 116 -0.13 0.76 6.28
N ASP A 117 -0.10 -0.56 6.34
CA ASP A 117 0.32 -1.41 5.22
C ASP A 117 -0.70 -2.54 5.01
N THR A 118 -1.18 -2.67 3.79
CA THR A 118 -2.10 -3.73 3.38
C THR A 118 -2.11 -3.90 1.88
N SER A 119 -2.46 -5.09 1.42
CA SER A 119 -2.59 -5.39 0.00
C SER A 119 -3.89 -6.14 -0.31
N ARG A 120 -4.29 -6.13 -1.57
CA ARG A 120 -5.47 -6.85 -2.06
C ARG A 120 -5.22 -7.42 -3.44
N MET A 121 -5.71 -8.63 -3.66
CA MET A 121 -5.74 -9.25 -4.98
C MET A 121 -7.00 -8.85 -5.73
N PHE A 122 -6.85 -8.55 -7.01
CA PHE A 122 -7.93 -8.25 -7.94
C PHE A 122 -7.87 -9.19 -9.13
N SER A 123 -9.04 -9.68 -9.54
CA SER A 123 -9.19 -10.46 -10.77
C SER A 123 -9.79 -9.57 -11.85
N ILE A 124 -9.17 -9.55 -13.03
CA ILE A 124 -9.63 -8.75 -14.17
C ILE A 124 -10.41 -9.66 -15.11
N GLY A 125 -11.70 -9.38 -15.27
CA GLY A 125 -12.57 -10.18 -16.15
C GLY A 125 -12.69 -11.65 -15.73
N LYS A 126 -12.73 -12.56 -16.70
CA LYS A 126 -12.84 -14.01 -16.48
C LYS A 126 -11.47 -14.63 -16.23
N GLN A 127 -11.33 -15.29 -15.09
CA GLN A 127 -10.16 -16.09 -14.78
C GLN A 127 -10.24 -17.49 -15.43
N SER A 128 -9.10 -18.00 -15.91
CA SER A 128 -9.01 -19.40 -16.34
C SER A 128 -8.95 -20.32 -15.11
N LEU A 129 -9.69 -21.42 -15.17
CA LEU A 129 -9.56 -22.51 -14.20
C LEU A 129 -8.26 -23.28 -14.52
N LYS A 130 -7.16 -22.88 -13.93
CA LYS A 130 -5.91 -23.64 -13.94
C LYS A 130 -5.33 -23.69 -12.54
#